data_5415d941c8a5070fd063428a46e87eed
#
_entry.id   5415d941c8a5070fd063428a46e87eed
#
_cell.length_a   1.000
_cell.length_b   1.000
_cell.length_c   1.000
_cell.angle_alpha   90.00
_cell.angle_beta   90.00
_cell.angle_gamma   90.00
#
_symmetry.space_group_name_H-M   'P 1'
#
loop_
_entity.id
_entity.type
_entity.pdbx_description
1 polymer ?
#
loop_
_entity_poly.entity_id
_entity_poly.type
_entity_poly.pdbx_seq_one_letter_code
_entity_poly.pdbx_strand_id
1 'polypeptide(L)'
;MRYQFITIEGNIGAGKTTLAQLLSRHFKSRLILEEFADNPFLPKFYEQPEQYAFPLELFFMAERFKQLKELLQQQDLFQQLTISDYLFTKCLLFAKVTLPADEFRLYQRLFDIIHQQLIQPDLLIYLHAPVEKLQANIKSRNRAYEQSISNEYLTRIQETYTQYIRQQPMRTLFVDVSSADFLYNDSHLQTLINALDKDYPEGVHTIQLI
;
A
#
# COMPACT_ATOMS: atom_id res chain seq x y z
N MET A 1 -1.77 -13.94 17.88
CA MET A 1 -2.39 -13.20 16.78
C MET A 1 -2.81 -14.17 15.69
N ARG A 2 -3.94 -13.92 14.98
CA ARG A 2 -4.51 -14.86 14.00
C ARG A 2 -3.86 -14.76 12.62
N TYR A 3 -3.35 -13.57 12.28
CA TYR A 3 -2.75 -13.27 10.99
C TYR A 3 -1.23 -13.32 11.10
N GLN A 4 -0.57 -13.83 10.08
CA GLN A 4 0.90 -13.92 10.00
C GLN A 4 1.50 -12.87 9.08
N PHE A 5 0.74 -12.45 8.04
CA PHE A 5 1.16 -11.41 7.12
C PHE A 5 0.01 -10.41 6.90
N ILE A 6 0.20 -9.19 7.42
CA ILE A 6 -0.74 -8.07 7.26
C ILE A 6 -0.12 -7.04 6.34
N THR A 7 -0.89 -6.58 5.37
CA THR A 7 -0.49 -5.49 4.48
C THR A 7 -1.36 -4.27 4.70
N ILE A 8 -0.74 -3.09 4.74
CA ILE A 8 -1.43 -1.81 4.84
C ILE A 8 -1.34 -1.11 3.50
N GLU A 9 -2.48 -0.79 2.92
CA GLU A 9 -2.59 -0.12 1.64
C GLU A 9 -3.46 1.12 1.70
N GLY A 10 -3.41 1.90 0.66
CA GLY A 10 -4.13 3.16 0.49
C GLY A 10 -3.38 4.09 -0.45
N ASN A 11 -4.00 5.19 -0.80
CA ASN A 11 -3.46 6.17 -1.73
C ASN A 11 -2.17 6.84 -1.20
N ILE A 12 -1.51 7.63 -2.03
CA ILE A 12 -0.39 8.49 -1.64
C ILE A 12 -0.91 9.48 -0.58
N GLY A 13 -0.19 9.59 0.54
CA GLY A 13 -0.60 10.46 1.65
C GLY A 13 -1.63 9.85 2.63
N ALA A 14 -2.06 8.59 2.47
CA ALA A 14 -3.06 7.96 3.35
C ALA A 14 -2.53 7.59 4.76
N GLY A 15 -1.24 7.70 5.04
CA GLY A 15 -0.67 7.39 6.37
C GLY A 15 -0.20 5.94 6.56
N LYS A 16 -0.08 5.15 5.49
CA LYS A 16 0.32 3.72 5.50
C LYS A 16 1.54 3.44 6.35
N THR A 17 2.65 4.11 6.06
CA THR A 17 3.93 3.90 6.73
C THR A 17 3.85 4.21 8.22
N THR A 18 3.15 5.27 8.59
CA THR A 18 2.93 5.65 9.99
C THR A 18 2.19 4.53 10.73
N LEU A 19 1.07 4.06 10.18
CA LEU A 19 0.30 2.99 10.79
C LEU A 19 1.08 1.68 10.85
N ALA A 20 1.82 1.32 9.78
CA ALA A 20 2.65 0.12 9.74
C ALA A 20 3.71 0.13 10.87
N GLN A 21 4.37 1.25 11.07
CA GLN A 21 5.35 1.43 12.15
C GLN A 21 4.72 1.32 13.54
N LEU A 22 3.54 1.93 13.75
CA LEU A 22 2.84 1.87 15.05
C LEU A 22 2.39 0.45 15.38
N LEU A 23 1.75 -0.24 14.43
CA LEU A 23 1.32 -1.62 14.61
C LEU A 23 2.51 -2.56 14.79
N SER A 24 3.59 -2.38 14.03
CA SER A 24 4.80 -3.19 14.14
C SER A 24 5.46 -3.05 15.51
N ARG A 25 5.52 -1.85 16.07
CA ARG A 25 6.02 -1.62 17.44
C ARG A 25 5.13 -2.29 18.49
N HIS A 26 3.80 -2.16 18.35
CA HIS A 26 2.85 -2.75 19.28
C HIS A 26 2.95 -4.28 19.32
N PHE A 27 2.97 -4.92 18.15
CA PHE A 27 3.00 -6.38 18.04
C PHE A 27 4.41 -6.98 18.03
N LYS A 28 5.46 -6.15 18.07
CA LYS A 28 6.87 -6.57 17.92
C LYS A 28 7.07 -7.43 16.68
N SER A 29 6.41 -7.04 15.58
CA SER A 29 6.41 -7.75 14.32
C SER A 29 7.58 -7.36 13.42
N ARG A 30 7.86 -8.17 12.41
CA ARG A 30 8.72 -7.77 11.29
C ARG A 30 8.02 -6.67 10.49
N LEU A 31 8.76 -5.62 10.15
CA LEU A 31 8.26 -4.50 9.37
C LEU A 31 8.93 -4.46 8.00
N ILE A 32 8.12 -4.35 6.95
CA ILE A 32 8.57 -4.15 5.57
C ILE A 32 8.02 -2.82 5.09
N LEU A 33 8.92 -1.89 4.80
CA LEU A 33 8.55 -0.58 4.26
C LEU A 33 8.93 -0.49 2.79
N GLU A 34 8.10 0.20 2.03
CA GLU A 34 8.36 0.49 0.62
C GLU A 34 9.61 1.36 0.47
N GLU A 35 10.61 0.85 -0.23
CA GLU A 35 11.83 1.57 -0.55
C GLU A 35 11.64 2.32 -1.88
N PHE A 36 11.77 3.65 -1.85
CA PHE A 36 11.64 4.51 -3.04
C PHE A 36 12.71 5.60 -3.09
N ALA A 37 13.56 5.72 -2.04
CA ALA A 37 14.51 6.81 -1.92
C ALA A 37 15.53 6.85 -3.07
N ASP A 38 15.92 5.70 -3.59
CA ASP A 38 16.94 5.56 -4.65
C ASP A 38 16.33 5.38 -6.04
N ASN A 39 15.01 5.62 -6.20
CA ASN A 39 14.36 5.48 -7.50
C ASN A 39 14.71 6.68 -8.42
N PRO A 40 15.56 6.48 -9.46
CA PRO A 40 16.01 7.59 -10.32
C PRO A 40 14.92 8.09 -11.28
N PHE A 41 13.83 7.33 -11.43
CA PHE A 41 12.72 7.66 -12.34
C PHE A 41 11.61 8.43 -11.65
N LEU A 42 11.47 8.32 -10.32
CA LEU A 42 10.35 8.92 -9.60
C LEU A 42 10.26 10.45 -9.74
N PRO A 43 11.33 11.22 -9.56
CA PRO A 43 11.28 12.67 -9.82
C PRO A 43 10.97 12.99 -11.28
N LYS A 44 11.60 12.27 -12.22
CA LYS A 44 11.42 12.48 -13.66
C LYS A 44 9.99 12.17 -14.12
N PHE A 45 9.35 11.18 -13.52
CA PHE A 45 7.97 10.82 -13.82
C PHE A 45 7.00 11.97 -13.52
N TYR A 46 7.15 12.65 -12.41
CA TYR A 46 6.27 13.79 -12.09
C TYR A 46 6.47 14.99 -13.02
N GLU A 47 7.64 15.11 -13.66
CA GLU A 47 7.91 16.14 -14.66
C GLU A 47 7.46 15.73 -16.07
N GLN A 48 7.68 14.48 -16.46
CA GLN A 48 7.45 13.92 -17.79
C GLN A 48 6.82 12.52 -17.70
N PRO A 49 5.54 12.40 -17.30
CA PRO A 49 4.88 11.12 -17.06
C PRO A 49 4.92 10.16 -18.26
N GLU A 50 4.66 10.67 -19.47
CA GLU A 50 4.61 9.85 -20.69
C GLU A 50 5.94 9.14 -21.00
N GLN A 51 7.06 9.76 -20.65
CA GLN A 51 8.39 9.21 -20.92
C GLN A 51 8.87 8.25 -19.84
N TYR A 52 8.51 8.51 -18.59
CA TYR A 52 9.10 7.81 -17.45
C TYR A 52 8.14 6.88 -16.70
N ALA A 53 6.88 6.77 -17.11
CA ALA A 53 5.93 5.88 -16.44
C ALA A 53 6.37 4.42 -16.50
N PHE A 54 6.67 3.88 -17.67
CA PHE A 54 7.04 2.48 -17.83
C PHE A 54 8.32 2.09 -17.04
N PRO A 55 9.46 2.82 -17.18
CA PRO A 55 10.66 2.52 -16.38
C PRO A 55 10.43 2.71 -14.88
N LEU A 56 9.60 3.67 -14.46
CA LEU A 56 9.23 3.87 -13.04
C LEU A 56 8.49 2.67 -12.49
N GLU A 57 7.43 2.23 -13.15
CA GLU A 57 6.62 1.10 -12.70
C GLU A 57 7.43 -0.20 -12.69
N LEU A 58 8.29 -0.40 -13.69
CA LEU A 58 9.16 -1.57 -13.76
C LEU A 58 10.21 -1.59 -12.63
N PHE A 59 10.78 -0.43 -12.29
CA PHE A 59 11.68 -0.30 -11.15
C PHE A 59 10.98 -0.67 -9.83
N PHE A 60 9.79 -0.13 -9.59
CA PHE A 60 9.02 -0.48 -8.40
C PHE A 60 8.65 -1.97 -8.33
N MET A 61 8.30 -2.58 -9.46
CA MET A 61 8.02 -4.01 -9.49
C MET A 61 9.24 -4.84 -9.10
N ALA A 62 10.42 -4.48 -9.63
CA ALA A 62 11.67 -5.17 -9.34
C ALA A 62 12.06 -5.06 -7.86
N GLU A 63 12.03 -3.84 -7.28
CA GLU A 63 12.40 -3.62 -5.88
C GLU A 63 11.42 -4.29 -4.90
N ARG A 64 10.12 -4.17 -5.13
CA ARG A 64 9.11 -4.86 -4.30
C ARG A 64 9.23 -6.37 -4.39
N PHE A 65 9.51 -6.91 -5.58
CA PHE A 65 9.75 -8.36 -5.73
C PHE A 65 10.97 -8.81 -4.95
N LYS A 66 12.09 -8.08 -5.07
CA LYS A 66 13.32 -8.36 -4.33
C LYS A 66 13.08 -8.41 -2.83
N GLN A 67 12.44 -7.38 -2.27
CA GLN A 67 12.12 -7.29 -0.84
C GLN A 67 11.23 -8.45 -0.37
N LEU A 68 10.15 -8.75 -1.11
CA LEU A 68 9.23 -9.83 -0.74
C LEU A 68 9.85 -11.21 -0.93
N LYS A 69 10.74 -11.40 -1.91
CA LYS A 69 11.47 -12.64 -2.10
C LYS A 69 12.47 -12.91 -0.96
N GLU A 70 13.14 -11.87 -0.47
CA GLU A 70 14.02 -11.98 0.71
C GLU A 70 13.24 -12.40 1.94
N LEU A 71 11.98 -11.96 2.08
CA LEU A 71 11.07 -12.42 3.13
C LEU A 71 10.84 -13.93 3.09
N LEU A 72 10.67 -14.50 1.89
CA LEU A 72 10.49 -15.95 1.71
C LEU A 72 11.72 -16.77 2.11
N GLN A 73 12.92 -16.19 1.95
CA GLN A 73 14.18 -16.87 2.24
C GLN A 73 14.57 -16.79 3.72
N GLN A 74 14.10 -15.79 4.44
CA GLN A 74 14.38 -15.57 5.85
C GLN A 74 13.22 -16.05 6.72
N GLN A 75 13.07 -17.36 6.91
CA GLN A 75 12.21 -17.92 7.95
C GLN A 75 12.82 -17.60 9.32
N ASP A 76 12.43 -16.48 9.90
CA ASP A 76 12.73 -16.19 11.30
C ASP A 76 11.76 -16.99 12.17
N LEU A 77 12.26 -18.04 12.79
CA LEU A 77 11.52 -18.94 13.67
C LEU A 77 10.91 -18.22 14.90
N PHE A 78 11.30 -16.97 15.15
CA PHE A 78 10.88 -16.19 16.32
C PHE A 78 9.89 -15.06 15.99
N GLN A 79 9.71 -14.69 14.72
CA GLN A 79 8.75 -13.65 14.32
C GLN A 79 7.52 -14.25 13.66
N GLN A 80 6.43 -14.27 14.43
CA GLN A 80 5.14 -14.85 13.96
C GLN A 80 4.31 -13.90 13.10
N LEU A 81 4.61 -12.59 13.08
CA LEU A 81 3.84 -11.59 12.33
C LEU A 81 4.76 -10.73 11.48
N THR A 82 4.35 -10.51 10.25
CA THR A 82 4.95 -9.53 9.34
C THR A 82 3.91 -8.47 8.98
N ILE A 83 4.33 -7.20 8.98
CA ILE A 83 3.51 -6.06 8.55
C ILE A 83 4.25 -5.34 7.41
N SER A 84 3.57 -5.09 6.29
CA SER A 84 4.09 -4.28 5.19
C SER A 84 3.23 -3.03 4.95
N ASP A 85 3.84 -1.95 4.46
CA ASP A 85 3.12 -0.74 4.05
C ASP A 85 2.84 -0.69 2.55
N TYR A 86 2.93 -1.84 1.89
CA TYR A 86 2.53 -2.03 0.49
C TYR A 86 2.12 -3.47 0.19
N LEU A 87 1.21 -3.62 -0.77
CA LEU A 87 0.84 -4.88 -1.42
C LEU A 87 1.56 -4.97 -2.78
N PHE A 88 2.07 -6.14 -3.15
CA PHE A 88 2.74 -6.28 -4.47
C PHE A 88 1.83 -5.88 -5.63
N THR A 89 0.52 -6.14 -5.52
CA THR A 89 -0.49 -5.75 -6.52
C THR A 89 -0.57 -4.23 -6.75
N LYS A 90 -0.08 -3.41 -5.83
CA LYS A 90 0.09 -1.96 -6.04
C LYS A 90 0.80 -1.66 -7.36
N CYS A 91 1.78 -2.47 -7.77
CA CYS A 91 2.45 -2.36 -9.05
C CYS A 91 1.46 -2.33 -10.22
N LEU A 92 0.52 -3.27 -10.22
CA LEU A 92 -0.49 -3.38 -11.28
C LEU A 92 -1.50 -2.24 -11.25
N LEU A 93 -1.91 -1.81 -10.04
CA LEU A 93 -2.89 -0.73 -9.87
C LEU A 93 -2.36 0.61 -10.35
N PHE A 94 -1.10 0.93 -10.05
CA PHE A 94 -0.45 2.15 -10.52
C PHE A 94 -0.17 2.09 -12.02
N ALA A 95 0.38 0.99 -12.52
CA ALA A 95 0.62 0.79 -13.95
C ALA A 95 -0.66 0.94 -14.80
N LYS A 96 -1.83 0.49 -14.27
CA LYS A 96 -3.12 0.66 -14.96
C LYS A 96 -3.52 2.13 -15.11
N VAL A 97 -3.07 3.00 -14.21
CA VAL A 97 -3.37 4.44 -14.24
C VAL A 97 -2.36 5.22 -15.08
N THR A 98 -1.10 4.78 -15.09
CA THR A 98 0.04 5.53 -15.63
C THR A 98 0.44 5.11 -17.04
N LEU A 99 0.24 3.82 -17.42
CA LEU A 99 0.73 3.28 -18.68
C LEU A 99 -0.33 3.32 -19.80
N PRO A 100 0.09 3.56 -21.06
CA PRO A 100 -0.75 3.30 -22.22
C PRO A 100 -1.10 1.81 -22.33
N ALA A 101 -2.17 1.51 -23.08
CA ALA A 101 -2.78 0.18 -23.08
C ALA A 101 -1.87 -0.96 -23.56
N ASP A 102 -0.94 -0.71 -24.46
CA ASP A 102 0.02 -1.69 -24.98
C ASP A 102 1.16 -1.96 -23.99
N GLU A 103 1.72 -0.91 -23.38
CA GLU A 103 2.70 -1.02 -22.29
C GLU A 103 2.08 -1.69 -21.06
N PHE A 104 0.84 -1.33 -20.71
CA PHE A 104 0.15 -1.98 -19.60
C PHE A 104 -0.04 -3.48 -19.82
N ARG A 105 -0.40 -3.92 -21.05
CA ARG A 105 -0.52 -5.35 -21.36
C ARG A 105 0.80 -6.09 -21.21
N LEU A 106 1.92 -5.48 -21.64
CA LEU A 106 3.26 -6.06 -21.45
C LEU A 106 3.62 -6.15 -19.96
N TYR A 107 3.40 -5.06 -19.24
CA TYR A 107 3.64 -4.97 -17.79
C TYR A 107 2.83 -6.02 -17.01
N GLN A 108 1.54 -6.18 -17.32
CA GLN A 108 0.66 -7.16 -16.71
C GLN A 108 1.18 -8.59 -16.89
N ARG A 109 1.68 -8.95 -18.08
CA ARG A 109 2.27 -10.29 -18.32
C ARG A 109 3.48 -10.55 -17.44
N LEU A 110 4.34 -9.56 -17.25
CA LEU A 110 5.48 -9.66 -16.32
C LEU A 110 5.01 -9.77 -14.87
N PHE A 111 4.05 -8.94 -14.48
CA PHE A 111 3.45 -8.99 -13.16
C PHE A 111 2.86 -10.37 -12.84
N ASP A 112 2.09 -10.97 -13.75
CA ASP A 112 1.45 -12.27 -13.54
C ASP A 112 2.48 -13.39 -13.29
N ILE A 113 3.61 -13.38 -14.01
CA ILE A 113 4.70 -14.35 -13.82
C ILE A 113 5.32 -14.19 -12.43
N ILE A 114 5.55 -12.96 -11.99
CA ILE A 114 6.24 -12.65 -10.73
C ILE A 114 5.30 -12.87 -9.54
N HIS A 115 4.05 -12.42 -9.64
CA HIS A 115 3.06 -12.45 -8.57
C HIS A 115 2.77 -13.87 -8.08
N GLN A 116 2.78 -14.87 -8.97
CA GLN A 116 2.58 -16.28 -8.63
C GLN A 116 3.67 -16.86 -7.69
N GLN A 117 4.81 -16.19 -7.58
CA GLN A 117 5.93 -16.63 -6.76
C GLN A 117 5.94 -15.99 -5.37
N LEU A 118 5.01 -15.09 -5.08
CA LEU A 118 4.98 -14.32 -3.84
C LEU A 118 3.92 -14.83 -2.86
N ILE A 119 4.25 -14.73 -1.57
CA ILE A 119 3.28 -14.95 -0.48
C ILE A 119 2.24 -13.85 -0.51
N GLN A 120 0.97 -14.26 -0.40
CA GLN A 120 -0.15 -13.34 -0.29
C GLN A 120 -0.39 -12.98 1.19
N PRO A 121 -0.81 -11.75 1.50
CA PRO A 121 -1.16 -11.38 2.87
C PRO A 121 -2.44 -12.11 3.32
N ASP A 122 -2.49 -12.41 4.62
CA ASP A 122 -3.69 -12.97 5.26
C ASP A 122 -4.79 -11.92 5.42
N LEU A 123 -4.39 -10.66 5.56
CA LEU A 123 -5.27 -9.52 5.80
C LEU A 123 -4.73 -8.26 5.14
N LEU A 124 -5.61 -7.54 4.45
CA LEU A 124 -5.37 -6.21 3.92
C LEU A 124 -6.06 -5.17 4.81
N ILE A 125 -5.32 -4.15 5.25
CA ILE A 125 -5.89 -2.93 5.85
C ILE A 125 -5.82 -1.84 4.78
N TYR A 126 -6.97 -1.42 4.27
CA TYR A 126 -7.04 -0.35 3.28
C TYR A 126 -7.45 0.97 3.92
N LEU A 127 -6.58 1.96 3.86
CA LEU A 127 -6.80 3.31 4.38
C LEU A 127 -7.44 4.18 3.32
N HIS A 128 -8.68 4.58 3.56
CA HIS A 128 -9.43 5.48 2.69
C HIS A 128 -9.46 6.89 3.26
N ALA A 129 -9.09 7.89 2.46
CA ALA A 129 -9.22 9.30 2.82
C ALA A 129 -9.70 10.13 1.63
N PRO A 130 -10.43 11.22 1.83
CA PRO A 130 -10.76 12.17 0.77
C PRO A 130 -9.48 12.77 0.15
N VAL A 131 -9.55 13.14 -1.14
CA VAL A 131 -8.39 13.68 -1.87
C VAL A 131 -7.80 14.92 -1.20
N GLU A 132 -8.65 15.75 -0.61
CA GLU A 132 -8.24 16.96 0.12
C GLU A 132 -7.35 16.62 1.32
N LYS A 133 -7.68 15.56 2.06
CA LYS A 133 -6.86 15.05 3.18
C LYS A 133 -5.54 14.47 2.67
N LEU A 134 -5.56 13.72 1.58
CA LEU A 134 -4.35 13.18 0.95
C LEU A 134 -3.40 14.30 0.54
N GLN A 135 -3.93 15.35 -0.12
CA GLN A 135 -3.16 16.53 -0.51
C GLN A 135 -2.57 17.28 0.69
N ALA A 136 -3.35 17.46 1.76
CA ALA A 136 -2.85 18.08 2.98
C ALA A 136 -1.69 17.29 3.59
N ASN A 137 -1.80 15.96 3.63
CA ASN A 137 -0.75 15.08 4.13
C ASN A 137 0.51 15.09 3.23
N ILE A 138 0.34 15.10 1.89
CA ILE A 138 1.43 15.20 0.92
C ILE A 138 2.19 16.52 1.12
N LYS A 139 1.47 17.63 1.24
CA LYS A 139 2.06 18.96 1.50
C LYS A 139 2.81 18.99 2.83
N SER A 140 2.22 18.45 3.90
CA SER A 140 2.85 18.39 5.23
C SER A 140 4.13 17.56 5.23
N ARG A 141 4.17 16.45 4.48
CA ARG A 141 5.35 15.59 4.32
C ARG A 141 6.49 16.26 3.56
N ASN A 142 6.17 17.25 2.72
CA ASN A 142 7.10 18.16 2.02
C ASN A 142 8.17 17.45 1.16
N ARG A 143 7.85 16.36 0.49
CA ARG A 143 8.73 15.76 -0.53
C ARG A 143 8.62 16.57 -1.82
N ALA A 144 9.75 17.12 -2.31
CA ALA A 144 9.76 18.06 -3.44
C ALA A 144 9.04 17.52 -4.69
N TYR A 145 9.31 16.26 -5.06
CA TYR A 145 8.73 15.63 -6.27
C TYR A 145 7.23 15.29 -6.14
N GLU A 146 6.68 15.24 -4.92
CA GLU A 146 5.25 14.96 -4.70
C GLU A 146 4.36 16.20 -4.71
N GLN A 147 4.95 17.40 -4.66
CA GLN A 147 4.18 18.65 -4.57
C GLN A 147 3.37 18.96 -5.85
N SER A 148 3.74 18.35 -6.97
CA SER A 148 3.05 18.48 -8.26
C SER A 148 1.95 17.43 -8.50
N ILE A 149 1.69 16.52 -7.54
CA ILE A 149 0.65 15.48 -7.69
C ILE A 149 -0.72 16.13 -7.79
N SER A 150 -1.43 15.86 -8.90
CA SER A 150 -2.76 16.41 -9.13
C SER A 150 -3.86 15.66 -8.37
N ASN A 151 -4.96 16.36 -8.07
CA ASN A 151 -6.15 15.72 -7.49
C ASN A 151 -6.73 14.64 -8.41
N GLU A 152 -6.71 14.89 -9.71
CA GLU A 152 -7.19 13.93 -10.73
C GLU A 152 -6.40 12.61 -10.64
N TYR A 153 -5.08 12.67 -10.54
CA TYR A 153 -4.25 11.49 -10.41
C TYR A 153 -4.58 10.70 -9.13
N LEU A 154 -4.71 11.39 -7.99
CA LEU A 154 -5.11 10.76 -6.72
C LEU A 154 -6.50 10.12 -6.82
N THR A 155 -7.46 10.79 -7.46
CA THR A 155 -8.81 10.25 -7.67
C THR A 155 -8.77 8.96 -8.50
N ARG A 156 -8.06 8.94 -9.62
CA ARG A 156 -7.91 7.76 -10.49
C ARG A 156 -7.28 6.58 -9.75
N ILE A 157 -6.24 6.83 -8.95
CA ILE A 157 -5.62 5.81 -8.11
C ILE A 157 -6.63 5.25 -7.09
N GLN A 158 -7.39 6.12 -6.42
CA GLN A 158 -8.37 5.72 -5.41
C GLN A 158 -9.51 4.88 -6.00
N GLU A 159 -10.02 5.26 -7.15
CA GLU A 159 -11.03 4.49 -7.89
C GLU A 159 -10.50 3.11 -8.28
N THR A 160 -9.25 3.04 -8.76
CA THR A 160 -8.59 1.79 -9.14
C THR A 160 -8.43 0.85 -7.93
N TYR A 161 -8.01 1.36 -6.78
CA TYR A 161 -7.97 0.57 -5.53
C TYR A 161 -9.35 0.08 -5.12
N THR A 162 -10.34 0.97 -5.11
CA THR A 162 -11.71 0.63 -4.69
C THR A 162 -12.31 -0.45 -5.58
N GLN A 163 -12.11 -0.35 -6.90
CA GLN A 163 -12.55 -1.36 -7.86
C GLN A 163 -11.85 -2.70 -7.61
N TYR A 164 -10.53 -2.70 -7.43
CA TYR A 164 -9.75 -3.90 -7.16
C TYR A 164 -10.21 -4.61 -5.89
N ILE A 165 -10.29 -3.89 -4.77
CA ILE A 165 -10.66 -4.44 -3.47
C ILE A 165 -12.04 -5.11 -3.50
N ARG A 166 -13.01 -4.52 -4.21
CA ARG A 166 -14.37 -5.07 -4.33
C ARG A 166 -14.44 -6.34 -5.19
N GLN A 167 -13.45 -6.57 -6.04
CA GLN A 167 -13.42 -7.71 -6.98
C GLN A 167 -12.60 -8.89 -6.47
N GLN A 168 -11.84 -8.72 -5.39
CA GLN A 168 -10.97 -9.77 -4.87
C GLN A 168 -11.56 -10.46 -3.65
N PRO A 169 -11.39 -11.79 -3.51
CA PRO A 169 -11.84 -12.53 -2.33
C PRO A 169 -10.91 -12.34 -1.11
N MET A 170 -10.12 -11.28 -1.08
CA MET A 170 -9.18 -10.98 0.00
C MET A 170 -9.91 -10.43 1.23
N ARG A 171 -9.53 -10.88 2.43
CA ARG A 171 -9.97 -10.27 3.69
C ARG A 171 -9.45 -8.85 3.76
N THR A 172 -10.35 -7.87 3.75
CA THR A 172 -9.99 -6.46 3.72
C THR A 172 -10.70 -5.70 4.83
N LEU A 173 -9.94 -5.04 5.69
CA LEU A 173 -10.45 -4.02 6.60
C LEU A 173 -10.41 -2.67 5.88
N PHE A 174 -11.56 -2.15 5.53
CA PHE A 174 -11.72 -0.82 4.95
C PHE A 174 -11.84 0.19 6.07
N VAL A 175 -10.85 1.06 6.22
CA VAL A 175 -10.74 2.03 7.31
C VAL A 175 -10.86 3.43 6.75
N ASP A 176 -11.90 4.17 7.13
CA ASP A 176 -12.01 5.59 6.83
C ASP A 176 -11.09 6.37 7.76
N VAL A 177 -10.08 7.02 7.18
CA VAL A 177 -9.09 7.82 7.92
C VAL A 177 -9.25 9.32 7.69
N SER A 178 -10.42 9.77 7.24
CA SER A 178 -10.71 11.19 6.99
C SER A 178 -10.45 12.07 8.21
N SER A 179 -10.86 11.61 9.40
CA SER A 179 -10.64 12.28 10.68
C SER A 179 -9.59 11.57 11.56
N ALA A 180 -8.96 10.51 11.05
CA ALA A 180 -8.02 9.74 11.85
C ALA A 180 -6.72 10.50 12.14
N ASP A 181 -6.28 10.34 13.38
CA ASP A 181 -4.96 10.75 13.85
C ASP A 181 -4.37 9.63 14.71
N PHE A 182 -3.55 8.80 14.09
CA PHE A 182 -2.91 7.69 14.79
C PHE A 182 -1.69 8.09 15.63
N LEU A 183 -1.20 9.34 15.46
CA LEU A 183 -0.03 9.82 16.20
C LEU A 183 -0.40 10.48 17.52
N TYR A 184 -1.54 11.16 17.56
CA TYR A 184 -1.95 11.97 18.71
C TYR A 184 -3.27 11.50 19.35
N ASN A 185 -3.93 10.50 18.75
CA ASN A 185 -5.14 9.90 19.29
C ASN A 185 -5.00 8.37 19.43
N ASP A 186 -4.68 7.94 20.64
CA ASP A 186 -4.48 6.53 20.96
C ASP A 186 -5.75 5.68 20.77
N SER A 187 -6.97 6.26 20.86
CA SER A 187 -8.21 5.50 20.68
C SER A 187 -8.36 4.98 19.25
N HIS A 188 -7.92 5.76 18.25
CA HIS A 188 -7.96 5.31 16.85
C HIS A 188 -7.06 4.10 16.60
N LEU A 189 -5.84 4.13 17.14
CA LEU A 189 -4.92 3.01 17.04
C LEU A 189 -5.46 1.78 17.80
N GLN A 190 -5.98 1.98 19.02
CA GLN A 190 -6.54 0.89 19.84
C GLN A 190 -7.75 0.24 19.17
N THR A 191 -8.60 1.02 18.50
CA THR A 191 -9.74 0.50 17.73
C THR A 191 -9.27 -0.46 16.64
N LEU A 192 -8.21 -0.12 15.91
CA LEU A 192 -7.62 -1.01 14.92
C LEU A 192 -6.98 -2.25 15.54
N ILE A 193 -6.23 -2.10 16.63
CA ILE A 193 -5.62 -3.23 17.34
C ILE A 193 -6.70 -4.23 17.77
N ASN A 194 -7.80 -3.76 18.37
CA ASN A 194 -8.93 -4.60 18.76
C ASN A 194 -9.62 -5.26 17.56
N ALA A 195 -9.64 -4.60 16.40
CA ALA A 195 -10.16 -5.18 15.18
C ALA A 195 -9.27 -6.35 14.68
N LEU A 196 -7.95 -6.27 14.84
CA LEU A 196 -7.02 -7.31 14.42
C LEU A 196 -7.09 -8.60 15.25
N ASP A 197 -7.73 -8.57 16.41
CA ASP A 197 -7.98 -9.77 17.22
C ASP A 197 -9.20 -10.58 16.75
N LYS A 198 -10.01 -10.00 15.86
CA LYS A 198 -11.21 -10.67 15.30
C LYS A 198 -10.85 -11.51 14.09
N ASP A 199 -11.69 -12.52 13.82
CA ASP A 199 -11.64 -13.30 12.60
C ASP A 199 -12.61 -12.69 11.58
N TYR A 200 -12.13 -12.47 10.37
CA TYR A 200 -12.93 -11.95 9.27
C TYR A 200 -13.02 -12.99 8.15
N PRO A 201 -14.20 -13.23 7.58
CA PRO A 201 -14.31 -13.98 6.33
C PRO A 201 -13.68 -13.19 5.17
N GLU A 202 -13.54 -13.83 4.02
CA GLU A 202 -13.17 -13.12 2.78
C GLU A 202 -14.16 -12.00 2.46
N GLY A 203 -13.66 -10.92 1.87
CA GLY A 203 -14.44 -9.74 1.52
C GLY A 203 -14.06 -8.49 2.31
N VAL A 204 -14.87 -7.45 2.14
CA VAL A 204 -14.61 -6.10 2.69
C VAL A 204 -15.40 -5.88 3.97
N HIS A 205 -14.69 -5.50 5.03
CA HIS A 205 -15.25 -5.20 6.36
C HIS A 205 -14.89 -3.76 6.74
N THR A 206 -15.90 -2.92 6.94
CA THR A 206 -15.68 -1.52 7.30
C THR A 206 -15.39 -1.38 8.79
N ILE A 207 -14.32 -0.66 9.14
CA ILE A 207 -13.96 -0.31 10.50
C ILE A 207 -14.17 1.20 10.67
N GLN A 208 -14.98 1.57 11.66
CA GLN A 208 -15.16 2.95 12.08
C GLN A 208 -14.20 3.24 13.24
N LEU A 209 -13.39 4.29 13.10
CA LEU A 209 -12.53 4.80 14.17
C LEU A 209 -13.37 5.68 15.10
N ILE A 210 -13.31 5.39 16.39
CA ILE A 210 -14.06 6.06 17.44
C ILE A 210 -13.10 6.83 18.33
#